data_9502acf6c984891740062891f4ecc287
#
_entry.id   9502acf6c984891740062891f4ecc287
#
_cell.length_a   1.000
_cell.length_b   1.000
_cell.length_c   1.000
_cell.angle_alpha   90.00
_cell.angle_beta   90.00
_cell.angle_gamma   90.00
#
_symmetry.space_group_name_H-M   'P 1'
#
loop_
_entity.id
_entity.type
_entity.pdbx_description
1 polymer ?
#
loop_
_entity_poly.entity_id
_entity_poly.type
_entity_poly.pdbx_seq_one_letter_code
_entity_poly.pdbx_strand_id
1 'polypeptide(L)'
;MTAFVFAHGAGGHRDDPGMRALSKLLADLGIEVVRFNFPYREAGSKRPDPMPVLKASMRKEIERERGGRLLIGGRSMGGRVATMLAAEGLACDGLLLFAYPLHPAGQPEKLRDAHLPQIEVPVLCSNGTRDALCRRDLMERALEQVKAPWRMHWLEGADHSFHVLKRSGRTDAQVLGEIGEAVSRWALVHD
;
A
#
# COMPACT_ATOMS: atom_id res chain seq x y z
N MET A 1 -1.14 -10.93 18.11
CA MET A 1 -1.79 -9.67 17.65
C MET A 1 -1.04 -9.20 16.41
N THR A 2 -1.75 -8.80 15.37
CA THR A 2 -1.14 -8.32 14.12
C THR A 2 -1.18 -6.79 14.09
N ALA A 3 -0.02 -6.14 13.99
CA ALA A 3 0.10 -4.70 13.80
C ALA A 3 0.37 -4.37 12.33
N PHE A 4 -0.18 -3.25 11.86
CA PHE A 4 0.06 -2.74 10.52
C PHE A 4 0.50 -1.28 10.55
N VAL A 5 1.76 -1.02 10.22
CA VAL A 5 2.28 0.34 10.06
C VAL A 5 1.86 0.87 8.69
N PHE A 6 0.96 1.84 8.71
CA PHE A 6 0.22 2.31 7.53
C PHE A 6 0.58 3.75 7.15
N ALA A 7 1.35 3.90 6.07
CA ALA A 7 1.81 5.17 5.54
C ALA A 7 0.85 5.78 4.50
N HIS A 8 0.65 7.10 4.56
CA HIS A 8 -0.17 7.85 3.61
C HIS A 8 0.54 8.10 2.26
N GLY A 9 -0.23 8.48 1.24
CA GLY A 9 0.27 8.86 -0.09
C GLY A 9 0.89 10.26 -0.14
N ALA A 10 1.45 10.62 -1.30
CA ALA A 10 2.01 11.95 -1.55
C ALA A 10 0.94 13.04 -1.36
N GLY A 11 1.28 14.10 -0.62
CA GLY A 11 0.35 15.18 -0.29
C GLY A 11 -0.79 14.79 0.66
N GLY A 12 -0.89 13.51 1.03
CA GLY A 12 -1.89 12.98 1.96
C GLY A 12 -1.56 13.26 3.43
N HIS A 13 -2.44 12.80 4.31
CA HIS A 13 -2.33 12.91 5.76
C HIS A 13 -2.86 11.63 6.41
N ARG A 14 -2.34 11.27 7.58
CA ARG A 14 -2.78 10.07 8.34
C ARG A 14 -4.28 10.03 8.61
N ASP A 15 -4.93 11.19 8.69
CA ASP A 15 -6.36 11.32 8.99
C ASP A 15 -7.24 11.62 7.77
N ASP A 16 -6.71 11.49 6.56
CA ASP A 16 -7.51 11.59 5.34
C ASP A 16 -8.66 10.57 5.36
N PRO A 17 -9.83 10.92 4.79
CA PRO A 17 -11.00 10.01 4.79
C PRO A 17 -10.67 8.61 4.27
N GLY A 18 -9.90 8.49 3.18
CA GLY A 18 -9.50 7.20 2.62
C GLY A 18 -8.58 6.39 3.55
N MET A 19 -7.66 7.07 4.27
CA MET A 19 -6.81 6.43 5.27
C MET A 19 -7.63 5.92 6.46
N ARG A 20 -8.59 6.72 6.93
CA ARG A 20 -9.49 6.32 8.03
C ARG A 20 -10.41 5.17 7.64
N ALA A 21 -10.97 5.20 6.43
CA ALA A 21 -11.85 4.14 5.94
C ALA A 21 -11.11 2.79 5.85
N LEU A 22 -9.93 2.76 5.24
CA LEU A 22 -9.09 1.56 5.19
C LEU A 22 -8.66 1.11 6.59
N SER A 23 -8.29 2.03 7.48
CA SER A 23 -7.90 1.67 8.85
C SER A 23 -9.05 1.04 9.63
N LYS A 24 -10.25 1.61 9.50
CA LYS A 24 -11.44 1.01 10.13
C LYS A 24 -11.70 -0.40 9.59
N LEU A 25 -11.66 -0.57 8.28
CA LEU A 25 -11.83 -1.86 7.64
C LEU A 25 -10.84 -2.91 8.18
N LEU A 26 -9.56 -2.55 8.30
CA LEU A 26 -8.53 -3.44 8.79
C LEU A 26 -8.69 -3.73 10.30
N ALA A 27 -9.07 -2.73 11.08
CA ALA A 27 -9.37 -2.90 12.50
C ALA A 27 -10.57 -3.85 12.74
N ASP A 28 -11.60 -3.77 11.91
CA ASP A 28 -12.74 -4.69 11.94
C ASP A 28 -12.33 -6.15 11.62
N LEU A 29 -11.17 -6.36 10.97
CA LEU A 29 -10.53 -7.65 10.73
C LEU A 29 -9.53 -8.08 11.82
N GLY A 30 -9.43 -7.32 12.93
CA GLY A 30 -8.53 -7.63 14.04
C GLY A 30 -7.08 -7.20 13.84
N ILE A 31 -6.80 -6.34 12.85
CA ILE A 31 -5.48 -5.78 12.60
C ILE A 31 -5.36 -4.43 13.31
N GLU A 32 -4.38 -4.28 14.21
CA GLU A 32 -4.07 -2.99 14.82
C GLU A 32 -3.38 -2.07 13.81
N VAL A 33 -3.97 -0.92 13.51
CA VAL A 33 -3.47 -0.02 12.46
C VAL A 33 -2.78 1.20 13.06
N VAL A 34 -1.48 1.29 12.86
CA VAL A 34 -0.64 2.41 13.28
C VAL A 34 -0.46 3.37 12.10
N ARG A 35 -1.19 4.48 12.12
CA ARG A 35 -1.08 5.54 11.11
C ARG A 35 -0.16 6.66 11.62
N PHE A 36 0.69 7.15 10.76
CA PHE A 36 1.60 8.27 11.06
C PHE A 36 1.65 9.28 9.93
N ASN A 37 2.16 10.48 10.21
CA ASN A 37 2.50 11.45 9.17
C ASN A 37 4.00 11.42 8.88
N PHE A 38 4.33 11.52 7.60
CA PHE A 38 5.72 11.82 7.21
C PHE A 38 6.12 13.23 7.66
N PRO A 39 7.43 13.50 7.92
CA PRO A 39 7.90 14.76 8.50
C PRO A 39 7.42 16.01 7.76
N TYR A 40 7.40 15.99 6.44
CA TYR A 40 6.90 17.13 5.66
C TYR A 40 5.45 17.51 5.98
N ARG A 41 4.61 16.52 6.36
CA ARG A 41 3.22 16.77 6.74
C ARG A 41 3.10 17.36 8.14
N GLU A 42 3.92 16.91 9.06
CA GLU A 42 4.02 17.52 10.41
C GLU A 42 4.52 18.97 10.32
N ALA A 43 5.40 19.26 9.33
CA ALA A 43 5.85 20.62 9.03
C ALA A 43 4.83 21.45 8.21
N GLY A 44 3.61 20.94 7.95
CA GLY A 44 2.56 21.65 7.22
C GLY A 44 2.73 21.69 5.70
N SER A 45 3.77 21.05 5.14
CA SER A 45 4.00 20.98 3.69
C SER A 45 3.13 19.91 3.03
N LYS A 46 2.79 20.12 1.75
CA LYS A 46 2.19 19.11 0.87
C LYS A 46 3.22 18.46 -0.06
N ARG A 47 4.44 19.01 -0.13
CA ARG A 47 5.53 18.49 -0.97
C ARG A 47 6.27 17.41 -0.20
N PRO A 48 6.29 16.15 -0.72
CA PRO A 48 7.01 15.07 -0.06
C PRO A 48 8.50 15.34 0.13
N ASP A 49 9.02 14.83 1.25
CA ASP A 49 10.45 14.74 1.50
C ASP A 49 11.14 13.79 0.49
N PRO A 50 12.46 13.88 0.32
CA PRO A 50 13.24 12.90 -0.41
C PRO A 50 13.07 11.49 0.17
N MET A 51 13.15 10.45 -0.68
CA MET A 51 12.94 9.06 -0.31
C MET A 51 13.74 8.59 0.92
N PRO A 52 15.02 8.97 1.12
CA PRO A 52 15.76 8.59 2.33
C PRO A 52 15.10 9.09 3.62
N VAL A 53 14.53 10.30 3.63
CA VAL A 53 13.83 10.87 4.79
C VAL A 53 12.52 10.12 5.04
N LEU A 54 11.75 9.81 4.00
CA LEU A 54 10.52 9.03 4.10
C LEU A 54 10.79 7.63 4.67
N LYS A 55 11.83 6.94 4.17
CA LYS A 55 12.24 5.63 4.68
C LYS A 55 12.66 5.68 6.14
N ALA A 56 13.49 6.65 6.52
CA ALA A 56 13.94 6.82 7.91
C ALA A 56 12.76 7.07 8.86
N SER A 57 11.80 7.89 8.45
CA SER A 57 10.58 8.17 9.21
C SER A 57 9.74 6.90 9.41
N MET A 58 9.46 6.15 8.34
CA MET A 58 8.68 4.92 8.44
C MET A 58 9.39 3.84 9.26
N ARG A 59 10.72 3.70 9.11
CA ARG A 59 11.54 2.77 9.92
C ARG A 59 11.39 3.07 11.41
N LYS A 60 11.42 4.33 11.80
CA LYS A 60 11.24 4.76 13.20
C LYS A 60 9.87 4.37 13.76
N GLU A 61 8.80 4.45 12.97
CA GLU A 61 7.48 3.99 13.40
C GLU A 61 7.43 2.47 13.53
N ILE A 62 8.04 1.74 12.58
CA ILE A 62 8.14 0.28 12.60
C ILE A 62 8.92 -0.20 13.84
N GLU A 63 10.01 0.46 14.20
CA GLU A 63 10.84 0.11 15.38
C GLU A 63 10.11 0.26 16.72
N ARG A 64 9.00 1.00 16.75
CA ARG A 64 8.15 1.15 17.95
C ARG A 64 7.21 -0.03 18.13
N GLU A 65 6.90 -0.74 17.06
CA GLU A 65 6.01 -1.89 17.09
C GLU A 65 6.81 -3.14 17.49
N ARG A 66 6.47 -3.70 18.64
CA ARG A 66 7.16 -4.88 19.20
C ARG A 66 6.18 -5.94 19.66
N GLY A 67 6.50 -7.19 19.34
CA GLY A 67 5.86 -8.34 19.97
C GLY A 67 4.58 -8.80 19.28
N GLY A 68 4.68 -9.28 18.07
CA GLY A 68 3.58 -9.85 17.30
C GLY A 68 3.91 -9.86 15.81
N ARG A 69 2.95 -10.27 15.02
CA ARG A 69 3.06 -10.20 13.57
C ARG A 69 3.05 -8.75 13.11
N LEU A 70 4.01 -8.38 12.31
CA LEU A 70 4.20 -7.03 11.80
C LEU A 70 3.97 -6.95 10.29
N LEU A 71 2.92 -6.28 9.89
CA LEU A 71 2.69 -5.89 8.50
C LEU A 71 3.12 -4.45 8.30
N ILE A 72 3.70 -4.15 7.16
CA ILE A 72 4.01 -2.78 6.77
C ILE A 72 3.41 -2.46 5.41
N GLY A 73 3.18 -1.20 5.14
CA GLY A 73 2.60 -0.84 3.85
C GLY A 73 2.09 0.57 3.80
N GLY A 74 1.23 0.82 2.83
CA GLY A 74 0.72 2.16 2.67
C GLY A 74 -0.11 2.34 1.43
N ARG A 75 -0.64 3.56 1.34
CA ARG A 75 -1.33 4.03 0.15
C ARG A 75 -0.34 4.75 -0.77
N SER A 76 -0.36 4.41 -2.06
CA SER A 76 0.42 5.11 -3.09
C SER A 76 1.90 5.24 -2.70
N MET A 77 2.42 6.45 -2.54
CA MET A 77 3.80 6.71 -2.11
C MET A 77 4.18 5.94 -0.83
N GLY A 78 3.28 5.86 0.16
CA GLY A 78 3.52 5.11 1.39
C GLY A 78 3.77 3.62 1.14
N GLY A 79 3.02 3.01 0.23
CA GLY A 79 3.25 1.63 -0.21
C GLY A 79 4.62 1.47 -0.89
N ARG A 80 5.02 2.44 -1.71
CA ARG A 80 6.34 2.43 -2.35
C ARG A 80 7.49 2.55 -1.32
N VAL A 81 7.33 3.37 -0.28
CA VAL A 81 8.31 3.46 0.82
C VAL A 81 8.45 2.11 1.52
N ALA A 82 7.33 1.46 1.83
CA ALA A 82 7.30 0.14 2.47
C ALA A 82 7.99 -0.94 1.62
N THR A 83 7.70 -1.01 0.31
CA THR A 83 8.34 -1.96 -0.61
C THR A 83 9.86 -1.76 -0.70
N MET A 84 10.33 -0.50 -0.69
CA MET A 84 11.76 -0.21 -0.70
C MET A 84 12.43 -0.63 0.61
N LEU A 85 11.78 -0.44 1.76
CA LEU A 85 12.29 -0.90 3.06
C LEU A 85 12.37 -2.43 3.14
N ALA A 86 11.33 -3.13 2.67
CA ALA A 86 11.34 -4.59 2.63
C ALA A 86 12.42 -5.13 1.68
N ALA A 87 12.60 -4.51 0.51
CA ALA A 87 13.66 -4.85 -0.44
C ALA A 87 15.08 -4.60 0.12
N GLU A 88 15.22 -3.70 1.09
CA GLU A 88 16.47 -3.44 1.82
C GLU A 88 16.66 -4.39 3.02
N GLY A 89 15.80 -5.41 3.18
CA GLY A 89 15.90 -6.40 4.24
C GLY A 89 15.31 -5.96 5.59
N LEU A 90 14.43 -4.95 5.62
CA LEU A 90 13.71 -4.61 6.85
C LEU A 90 12.81 -5.77 7.25
N ALA A 91 12.97 -6.26 8.48
CA ALA A 91 12.20 -7.38 9.00
C ALA A 91 10.72 -6.99 9.15
N CYS A 92 9.84 -7.74 8.48
CA CYS A 92 8.39 -7.70 8.60
C CYS A 92 7.80 -9.03 8.11
N ASP A 93 6.54 -9.31 8.45
CA ASP A 93 5.86 -10.56 8.11
C ASP A 93 5.06 -10.48 6.81
N GLY A 94 4.92 -9.29 6.23
CA GLY A 94 4.26 -9.09 4.95
C GLY A 94 3.93 -7.64 4.64
N LEU A 95 3.49 -7.42 3.41
CA LEU A 95 3.16 -6.10 2.89
C LEU A 95 1.67 -6.01 2.51
N LEU A 96 1.00 -4.93 2.97
CA LEU A 96 -0.32 -4.54 2.47
C LEU A 96 -0.20 -3.23 1.69
N LEU A 97 -0.44 -3.29 0.38
CA LEU A 97 -0.29 -2.16 -0.53
C LEU A 97 -1.65 -1.74 -1.10
N PHE A 98 -1.92 -0.45 -1.08
CA PHE A 98 -3.15 0.15 -1.58
C PHE A 98 -2.83 1.20 -2.64
N ALA A 99 -3.29 0.96 -3.88
CA ALA A 99 -3.02 1.82 -5.03
C ALA A 99 -1.51 2.07 -5.24
N TYR A 100 -0.74 0.99 -5.44
CA TYR A 100 0.71 1.06 -5.66
C TYR A 100 1.02 1.86 -6.94
N PRO A 101 1.91 2.88 -6.88
CA PRO A 101 2.21 3.74 -8.02
C PRO A 101 3.39 3.18 -8.81
N LEU A 102 3.14 2.23 -9.71
CA LEU A 102 4.17 1.57 -10.52
C LEU A 102 4.94 2.53 -11.42
N HIS A 103 4.28 3.58 -11.91
CA HIS A 103 4.87 4.62 -12.75
C HIS A 103 4.21 5.99 -12.48
N PRO A 104 4.81 7.12 -12.88
CA PRO A 104 4.14 8.41 -12.86
C PRO A 104 2.95 8.44 -13.84
N ALA A 105 1.95 9.26 -13.55
CA ALA A 105 0.83 9.45 -14.46
C ALA A 105 1.32 9.95 -15.83
N GLY A 106 0.83 9.33 -16.91
CA GLY A 106 1.21 9.67 -18.28
C GLY A 106 2.65 9.29 -18.68
N GLN A 107 3.40 8.57 -17.83
CA GLN A 107 4.78 8.16 -18.10
C GLN A 107 4.99 6.67 -17.79
N PRO A 108 4.26 5.78 -18.48
CA PRO A 108 4.30 4.34 -18.19
C PRO A 108 5.67 3.69 -18.48
N GLU A 109 6.55 4.36 -19.21
CA GLU A 109 7.92 3.91 -19.47
C GLU A 109 8.86 4.12 -18.27
N LYS A 110 8.46 4.93 -17.27
CA LYS A 110 9.26 5.20 -16.07
C LYS A 110 8.84 4.30 -14.91
N LEU A 111 9.10 3.01 -15.04
CA LEU A 111 8.75 2.03 -14.01
C LEU A 111 9.51 2.25 -12.70
N ARG A 112 8.84 1.95 -11.60
CA ARG A 112 9.36 2.01 -10.22
C ARG A 112 9.41 0.61 -9.62
N ASP A 113 9.92 -0.33 -10.38
CA ASP A 113 9.89 -1.77 -10.13
C ASP A 113 11.25 -2.40 -9.80
N ALA A 114 12.36 -1.71 -10.05
CA ALA A 114 13.72 -2.24 -9.93
C ALA A 114 14.05 -2.89 -8.57
N HIS A 115 13.36 -2.50 -7.48
CA HIS A 115 13.55 -3.06 -6.14
C HIS A 115 12.58 -4.21 -5.82
N LEU A 116 11.52 -4.44 -6.59
CA LEU A 116 10.50 -5.44 -6.29
C LEU A 116 11.05 -6.88 -6.25
N PRO A 117 12.01 -7.28 -7.13
CA PRO A 117 12.61 -8.62 -7.07
C PRO A 117 13.37 -8.95 -5.79
N GLN A 118 13.77 -7.94 -4.99
CA GLN A 118 14.48 -8.10 -3.72
C GLN A 118 13.52 -8.29 -2.52
N ILE A 119 12.21 -8.18 -2.72
CA ILE A 119 11.23 -8.43 -1.66
C ILE A 119 11.12 -9.94 -1.45
N GLU A 120 11.23 -10.38 -0.19
CA GLU A 120 11.20 -11.80 0.19
C GLU A 120 9.94 -12.19 0.98
N VAL A 121 9.18 -11.19 1.44
CA VAL A 121 7.97 -11.41 2.26
C VAL A 121 6.70 -11.43 1.42
N PRO A 122 5.61 -12.08 1.88
CA PRO A 122 4.33 -12.09 1.19
C PRO A 122 3.75 -10.67 0.98
N VAL A 123 3.16 -10.43 -0.18
CA VAL A 123 2.56 -9.14 -0.53
C VAL A 123 1.13 -9.30 -1.00
N LEU A 124 0.22 -8.49 -0.45
CA LEU A 124 -1.09 -8.22 -1.04
C LEU A 124 -1.13 -6.79 -1.55
N CYS A 125 -1.40 -6.63 -2.84
CA CYS A 125 -1.50 -5.33 -3.48
C CYS A 125 -2.88 -5.14 -4.11
N SER A 126 -3.66 -4.17 -3.63
CA SER A 126 -4.97 -3.79 -4.19
C SER A 126 -4.83 -2.55 -5.05
N ASN A 127 -5.12 -2.67 -6.35
CA ASN A 127 -5.08 -1.57 -7.32
C ASN A 127 -6.34 -1.52 -8.17
N GLY A 128 -6.75 -0.31 -8.52
CA GLY A 128 -7.85 -0.12 -9.47
C GLY A 128 -7.43 -0.40 -10.91
N THR A 129 -8.34 -0.98 -11.71
CA THR A 129 -8.08 -1.23 -13.14
C THR A 129 -8.04 0.05 -13.98
N ARG A 130 -8.51 1.18 -13.44
CA ARG A 130 -8.43 2.53 -14.04
C ARG A 130 -7.38 3.43 -13.37
N ASP A 131 -6.48 2.85 -12.58
CA ASP A 131 -5.42 3.62 -11.92
C ASP A 131 -4.39 4.13 -12.95
N ALA A 132 -4.31 5.46 -13.10
CA ALA A 132 -3.39 6.11 -14.03
C ALA A 132 -1.89 5.99 -13.61
N LEU A 133 -1.63 5.48 -12.41
CA LEU A 133 -0.27 5.28 -11.87
C LEU A 133 0.17 3.80 -11.89
N CYS A 134 -0.72 2.88 -12.34
CA CYS A 134 -0.42 1.45 -12.34
C CYS A 134 -1.17 0.75 -13.47
N ARG A 135 -0.56 0.65 -14.63
CA ARG A 135 -1.09 -0.17 -15.73
C ARG A 135 -0.96 -1.64 -15.39
N ARG A 136 -2.05 -2.38 -15.59
CA ARG A 136 -2.13 -3.81 -15.26
C ARG A 136 -1.09 -4.64 -16.01
N ASP A 137 -0.98 -4.47 -17.31
CA ASP A 137 -0.03 -5.20 -18.16
C ASP A 137 1.44 -4.98 -17.76
N LEU A 138 1.77 -3.75 -17.32
CA LEU A 138 3.12 -3.42 -16.85
C LEU A 138 3.39 -4.00 -15.46
N MET A 139 2.39 -4.01 -14.58
CA MET A 139 2.52 -4.61 -13.26
C MET A 139 2.67 -6.13 -13.34
N GLU A 140 1.88 -6.80 -14.16
CA GLU A 140 1.99 -8.24 -14.39
C GLU A 140 3.39 -8.61 -14.90
N ARG A 141 3.93 -7.83 -15.85
CA ARG A 141 5.31 -8.01 -16.35
C ARG A 141 6.37 -7.75 -15.26
N ALA A 142 6.23 -6.70 -14.47
CA ALA A 142 7.17 -6.39 -13.38
C ALA A 142 7.22 -7.52 -12.34
N LEU A 143 6.10 -8.20 -12.12
CA LEU A 143 5.99 -9.30 -11.15
C LEU A 143 6.57 -10.63 -11.65
N GLU A 144 6.83 -10.81 -12.94
CA GLU A 144 7.46 -12.03 -13.47
C GLU A 144 8.84 -12.32 -12.84
N GLN A 145 9.53 -11.30 -12.36
CA GLN A 145 10.84 -11.42 -11.73
C GLN A 145 10.79 -11.48 -10.19
N VAL A 146 9.61 -11.33 -9.60
CA VAL A 146 9.42 -11.35 -8.15
C VAL A 146 9.20 -12.79 -7.67
N LYS A 147 10.04 -13.26 -6.75
CA LYS A 147 9.96 -14.63 -6.21
C LYS A 147 9.06 -14.73 -4.98
N ALA A 148 8.89 -13.64 -4.25
CA ALA A 148 8.02 -13.59 -3.09
C ALA A 148 6.56 -13.88 -3.48
N PRO A 149 5.76 -14.48 -2.58
CA PRO A 149 4.33 -14.63 -2.79
C PRO A 149 3.65 -13.27 -2.96
N TRP A 150 3.42 -12.85 -4.20
CA TRP A 150 2.78 -11.57 -4.53
C TRP A 150 1.39 -11.81 -5.09
N ARG A 151 0.37 -11.30 -4.39
CA ARG A 151 -1.02 -11.35 -4.83
C ARG A 151 -1.50 -9.97 -5.26
N MET A 152 -1.84 -9.82 -6.54
CA MET A 152 -2.58 -8.66 -7.02
C MET A 152 -4.07 -8.88 -6.85
N HIS A 153 -4.73 -7.87 -6.27
CA HIS A 153 -6.18 -7.79 -6.22
C HIS A 153 -6.64 -6.58 -7.04
N TRP A 154 -7.12 -6.86 -8.25
CA TRP A 154 -7.57 -5.82 -9.16
C TRP A 154 -9.02 -5.43 -8.87
N LEU A 155 -9.24 -4.15 -8.56
CA LEU A 155 -10.54 -3.55 -8.26
C LEU A 155 -11.12 -3.01 -9.56
N GLU A 156 -12.06 -3.75 -10.14
CA GLU A 156 -12.61 -3.44 -11.46
C GLU A 156 -13.31 -2.07 -11.48
N GLY A 157 -12.92 -1.24 -12.45
CA GLY A 157 -13.45 0.09 -12.65
C GLY A 157 -13.03 1.15 -11.66
N ALA A 158 -12.24 0.81 -10.62
CA ALA A 158 -11.74 1.76 -9.64
C ALA A 158 -10.51 2.53 -10.17
N ASP A 159 -10.40 3.79 -9.77
CA ASP A 159 -9.23 4.64 -10.02
C ASP A 159 -8.21 4.59 -8.88
N HIS A 160 -7.19 5.47 -8.91
CA HIS A 160 -6.16 5.58 -7.88
C HIS A 160 -6.71 5.91 -6.47
N SER A 161 -7.92 6.45 -6.40
CA SER A 161 -8.61 6.76 -5.14
C SER A 161 -9.60 5.68 -4.70
N PHE A 162 -9.67 4.59 -5.45
CA PHE A 162 -10.68 3.52 -5.31
C PHE A 162 -12.11 4.00 -5.61
N HIS A 163 -12.23 5.13 -6.32
CA HIS A 163 -13.50 5.63 -6.79
C HIS A 163 -13.92 4.91 -8.08
N VAL A 164 -15.21 4.58 -8.17
CA VAL A 164 -15.84 3.99 -9.34
C VAL A 164 -16.85 4.93 -9.95
N LEU A 165 -16.94 4.94 -11.27
CA LEU A 165 -17.91 5.77 -11.98
C LEU A 165 -19.34 5.24 -11.80
N LYS A 166 -20.33 6.11 -11.71
CA LYS A 166 -21.75 5.75 -11.58
C LYS A 166 -22.20 4.74 -12.62
N ARG A 167 -21.72 4.85 -13.86
CA ARG A 167 -22.03 3.93 -14.98
C ARG A 167 -21.51 2.50 -14.77
N SER A 168 -20.62 2.26 -13.82
CA SER A 168 -20.14 0.90 -13.49
C SER A 168 -21.18 0.08 -12.74
N GLY A 169 -22.23 0.69 -12.21
CA GLY A 169 -23.21 0.04 -11.34
C GLY A 169 -22.66 -0.35 -9.96
N ARG A 170 -21.43 0.09 -9.62
CA ARG A 170 -20.75 -0.18 -8.36
C ARG A 170 -20.65 1.09 -7.50
N THR A 171 -20.41 0.91 -6.21
CA THR A 171 -20.16 2.00 -5.25
C THR A 171 -18.76 1.88 -4.66
N ASP A 172 -18.21 2.99 -4.17
CA ASP A 172 -16.90 3.01 -3.47
C ASP A 172 -16.94 2.15 -2.19
N ALA A 173 -18.10 2.04 -1.54
CA ALA A 173 -18.28 1.17 -0.39
C ALA A 173 -18.15 -0.33 -0.75
N GLN A 174 -18.66 -0.74 -1.90
CA GLN A 174 -18.49 -2.11 -2.41
C GLN A 174 -17.03 -2.40 -2.73
N VAL A 175 -16.30 -1.43 -3.31
CA VAL A 175 -14.85 -1.55 -3.57
C VAL A 175 -14.08 -1.72 -2.26
N LEU A 176 -14.40 -0.94 -1.22
CA LEU A 176 -13.79 -1.11 0.11
C LEU A 176 -14.11 -2.48 0.73
N GLY A 177 -15.34 -2.96 0.62
CA GLY A 177 -15.71 -4.31 1.07
C GLY A 177 -14.88 -5.39 0.39
N GLU A 178 -14.69 -5.28 -0.91
CA GLU A 178 -13.87 -6.19 -1.72
C GLU A 178 -12.40 -6.20 -1.29
N ILE A 179 -11.84 -5.04 -0.92
CA ILE A 179 -10.51 -4.95 -0.31
C ILE A 179 -10.47 -5.71 1.02
N GLY A 180 -11.47 -5.55 1.88
CA GLY A 180 -11.57 -6.25 3.16
C GLY A 180 -11.58 -7.76 3.01
N GLU A 181 -12.38 -8.27 2.07
CA GLU A 181 -12.41 -9.70 1.75
C GLU A 181 -11.06 -10.20 1.22
N ALA A 182 -10.37 -9.42 0.39
CA ALA A 182 -9.06 -9.78 -0.12
C ALA A 182 -8.01 -9.86 1.00
N VAL A 183 -8.01 -8.89 1.93
CA VAL A 183 -7.14 -8.90 3.11
C VAL A 183 -7.45 -10.09 4.01
N SER A 184 -8.71 -10.35 4.32
CA SER A 184 -9.13 -11.47 5.16
C SER A 184 -8.64 -12.81 4.60
N ARG A 185 -8.88 -13.06 3.30
CA ARG A 185 -8.40 -14.29 2.64
C ARG A 185 -6.88 -14.40 2.59
N TRP A 186 -6.19 -13.27 2.41
CA TRP A 186 -4.73 -13.27 2.36
C TRP A 186 -4.12 -13.51 3.75
N ALA A 187 -4.69 -12.94 4.80
CA ALA A 187 -4.24 -13.14 6.17
C ALA A 187 -4.33 -14.60 6.59
N LEU A 188 -5.45 -15.30 6.27
CA LEU A 188 -5.65 -16.71 6.59
C LEU A 188 -4.60 -17.67 5.97
N VAL A 189 -3.94 -17.27 4.91
CA VAL A 189 -2.94 -18.11 4.22
C VAL A 189 -1.52 -17.86 4.74
N HIS A 190 -1.31 -16.71 5.38
CA HIS A 190 0.02 -16.26 5.80
C HIS A 190 0.11 -16.02 7.33
N ASP A 191 -0.88 -16.51 8.11
CA ASP A 191 -0.83 -16.53 9.59
C ASP A 191 0.11 -17.60 10.14
#